data_bdab1fbf21c1aa861d1b8e49ff839eb7
#
_entry.id   bdab1fbf21c1aa861d1b8e49ff839eb7
#
_cell.length_a   1.000
_cell.length_b   1.000
_cell.length_c   1.000
_cell.angle_alpha   90.00
_cell.angle_beta   90.00
_cell.angle_gamma   90.00
#
_symmetry.space_group_name_H-M   'P 1'
#
loop_
_entity.id
_entity.type
_entity.pdbx_description
1 polymer ?
#
loop_
_entity_poly.entity_id
_entity_poly.type
_entity_poly.pdbx_seq_one_letter_code
_entity_poly.pdbx_strand_id
1 'polypeptide(L)'
;MKVKNKVKILAIFLLIALSIFSFGFSSANAESITYYLGGDVLGFTINTKGAEVVGFCDVITDNGLKSPCKDGGVLVGDVIYNMGDCEINSAQDVANALNNYKSGEIVTKISRKGEIKLVDVIPVKDLTGEYKLGVYIRDDLTGLGTVTFYKEDGSFASLGHPVSNQLGRLYDVVGGEVYNSTIIGVIKPTKSKAGELRGMFVGEKSVGKITKNTNVGLYGKISDFNESEHKKVEISKAKPGKAQIYSTVDGMIPKYYDIEIVKTDYFTNSNKNLVIKISDDDLLKITGGILQGMSGSPIIQNGKLVGAVTHVFINDGSRGYGISIDKMLN
;
A
#
# COMPACT_ATOMS: atom_id res chain seq x y z
N MET A 1 73.89 8.93 22.33
CA MET A 1 73.20 9.05 21.01
C MET A 1 71.85 8.28 20.91
N LYS A 2 71.65 7.12 21.52
CA LYS A 2 70.41 6.30 21.45
C LYS A 2 69.19 6.90 22.17
N VAL A 3 69.34 7.74 23.22
CA VAL A 3 68.20 8.29 23.96
C VAL A 3 67.53 9.47 23.21
N LYS A 4 68.33 10.33 22.54
CA LYS A 4 67.82 11.48 21.75
C LYS A 4 66.94 11.03 20.57
N ASN A 5 67.22 9.88 19.97
CA ASN A 5 66.40 9.37 18.87
C ASN A 5 65.08 8.76 19.35
N LYS A 6 65.03 8.14 20.53
CA LYS A 6 63.78 7.64 21.12
C LYS A 6 62.79 8.77 21.46
N VAL A 7 63.32 9.89 21.98
CA VAL A 7 62.50 11.08 22.29
C VAL A 7 61.92 11.71 21.01
N LYS A 8 62.69 11.79 19.93
CA LYS A 8 62.23 12.32 18.64
C LYS A 8 61.14 11.41 18.02
N ILE A 9 61.27 10.09 18.09
CA ILE A 9 60.28 9.16 17.60
C ILE A 9 58.98 9.24 18.40
N LEU A 10 59.06 9.39 19.73
CA LEU A 10 57.90 9.56 20.59
C LEU A 10 57.17 10.88 20.31
N ALA A 11 57.90 12.00 20.08
CA ALA A 11 57.33 13.29 19.72
C ALA A 11 56.64 13.29 18.36
N ILE A 12 57.17 12.53 17.36
CA ILE A 12 56.54 12.36 16.06
C ILE A 12 55.27 11.50 16.18
N PHE A 13 55.26 10.44 16.97
CA PHE A 13 54.03 9.67 17.24
C PHE A 13 52.97 10.50 17.97
N LEU A 14 53.36 11.34 18.90
CA LEU A 14 52.42 12.24 19.60
C LEU A 14 51.83 13.30 18.66
N LEU A 15 52.65 13.87 17.74
CA LEU A 15 52.19 14.81 16.72
C LEU A 15 51.24 14.16 15.69
N ILE A 16 51.50 12.91 15.29
CA ILE A 16 50.61 12.16 14.41
C ILE A 16 49.31 11.79 15.13
N ALA A 17 49.36 11.43 16.40
CA ALA A 17 48.16 11.18 17.20
C ALA A 17 47.31 12.45 17.41
N LEU A 18 47.93 13.62 17.61
CA LEU A 18 47.24 14.90 17.70
C LEU A 18 46.61 15.30 16.34
N SER A 19 47.29 15.02 15.22
CA SER A 19 46.75 15.38 13.92
C SER A 19 45.56 14.48 13.52
N ILE A 20 45.47 13.25 13.99
CA ILE A 20 44.34 12.34 13.80
C ILE A 20 43.13 12.81 14.66
N PHE A 21 43.39 13.40 15.83
CA PHE A 21 42.34 13.98 16.67
C PHE A 21 41.80 15.33 16.16
N SER A 22 42.53 16.01 15.25
CA SER A 22 42.11 17.29 14.64
C SER A 22 41.28 17.11 13.35
N PHE A 23 41.12 15.89 12.83
CA PHE A 23 40.09 15.61 11.86
C PHE A 23 38.75 15.71 12.58
N GLY A 24 38.23 16.94 12.60
CA GLY A 24 36.97 17.28 13.22
C GLY A 24 35.91 16.28 12.82
N PHE A 25 35.20 15.78 13.81
CA PHE A 25 33.88 15.24 13.62
C PHE A 25 33.05 16.37 12.96
N SER A 26 33.05 16.41 11.63
CA SER A 26 31.96 17.03 10.90
C SER A 26 30.76 16.24 11.34
N SER A 27 30.00 16.77 12.29
CA SER A 27 28.63 16.36 12.51
C SER A 27 27.95 16.58 11.16
N ALA A 28 27.80 15.53 10.36
CA ALA A 28 26.82 15.54 9.32
C ALA A 28 25.51 15.82 10.07
N ASN A 29 25.00 17.05 9.97
CA ASN A 29 23.63 17.34 10.32
C ASN A 29 22.81 16.47 9.37
N ALA A 30 22.46 15.26 9.81
CA ALA A 30 21.38 14.52 9.21
C ALA A 30 20.18 15.44 9.40
N GLU A 31 19.67 16.01 8.32
CA GLU A 31 18.40 16.72 8.33
C GLU A 31 17.41 15.83 9.04
N SER A 32 16.95 16.26 10.21
CA SER A 32 15.98 15.47 10.97
C SER A 32 14.67 15.51 10.20
N ILE A 33 14.30 14.38 9.58
CA ILE A 33 13.05 14.29 8.86
C ILE A 33 11.91 14.57 9.83
N THR A 34 11.14 15.60 9.53
CA THR A 34 9.94 15.95 10.30
C THR A 34 8.77 15.08 9.81
N TYR A 35 8.07 14.48 10.76
CA TYR A 35 6.86 13.69 10.49
C TYR A 35 5.63 14.40 11.05
N TYR A 36 4.55 14.32 10.31
CA TYR A 36 3.25 14.85 10.68
C TYR A 36 2.26 13.70 10.81
N LEU A 37 1.40 13.77 11.82
CA LEU A 37 0.43 12.72 12.12
C LEU A 37 -0.61 12.67 11.01
N GLY A 38 -0.88 11.46 10.49
CA GLY A 38 -1.98 11.18 9.58
C GLY A 38 -3.29 10.97 10.33
N GLY A 39 -4.00 9.91 10.04
CA GLY A 39 -5.33 9.58 10.60
C GLY A 39 -6.46 9.87 9.62
N ASP A 40 -6.16 10.62 8.57
CA ASP A 40 -7.10 10.93 7.50
C ASP A 40 -7.40 9.70 6.67
N VAL A 41 -8.68 9.51 6.32
CA VAL A 41 -9.08 8.51 5.34
C VAL A 41 -9.01 9.13 3.96
N LEU A 42 -8.20 8.52 3.10
CA LEU A 42 -8.07 8.88 1.71
C LEU A 42 -8.62 7.77 0.81
N GLY A 43 -9.17 8.18 -0.34
CA GLY A 43 -9.50 7.29 -1.43
C GLY A 43 -8.30 7.11 -2.34
N PHE A 44 -8.09 5.89 -2.79
CA PHE A 44 -7.02 5.54 -3.71
C PHE A 44 -7.59 4.89 -4.95
N THR A 45 -7.19 5.37 -6.12
CA THR A 45 -7.30 4.64 -7.38
C THR A 45 -5.90 4.25 -7.79
N ILE A 46 -5.65 2.96 -7.96
CA ILE A 46 -4.32 2.40 -8.20
C ILE A 46 -4.33 1.72 -9.55
N ASN A 47 -3.50 2.17 -10.46
CA ASN A 47 -3.30 1.54 -11.76
C ASN A 47 -2.26 0.43 -11.61
N THR A 48 -2.61 -0.78 -12.01
CA THR A 48 -1.72 -1.94 -11.92
C THR A 48 -1.04 -2.20 -13.24
N LYS A 49 0.13 -2.83 -13.21
CA LYS A 49 0.79 -3.29 -14.41
C LYS A 49 0.04 -4.51 -14.96
N GLY A 50 -0.41 -4.41 -16.23
CA GLY A 50 -1.18 -5.46 -16.89
C GLY A 50 -2.67 -5.43 -16.54
N ALA A 51 -3.46 -6.24 -17.22
CA ALA A 51 -4.90 -6.39 -17.00
C ALA A 51 -5.21 -7.76 -16.37
N GLU A 52 -5.74 -7.76 -15.14
CA GLU A 52 -6.09 -8.99 -14.42
C GLU A 52 -7.41 -9.58 -14.97
N VAL A 53 -7.40 -10.84 -15.30
CA VAL A 53 -8.61 -11.59 -15.70
C VAL A 53 -9.44 -11.90 -14.46
N VAL A 54 -10.63 -11.32 -14.37
CA VAL A 54 -11.54 -11.48 -13.23
C VAL A 54 -12.74 -12.38 -13.54
N GLY A 55 -12.96 -12.71 -14.81
CA GLY A 55 -14.03 -13.58 -15.25
C GLY A 55 -14.08 -13.76 -16.76
N PHE A 56 -15.02 -14.56 -17.21
CA PHE A 56 -15.30 -14.79 -18.63
C PHE A 56 -16.74 -14.50 -18.95
N CYS A 57 -16.98 -14.13 -20.21
CA CYS A 57 -18.31 -14.04 -20.80
C CYS A 57 -18.28 -14.68 -22.19
N ASP A 58 -19.41 -15.19 -22.64
CA ASP A 58 -19.52 -15.67 -24.00
C ASP A 58 -19.76 -14.52 -24.97
N VAL A 59 -19.10 -14.57 -26.11
CA VAL A 59 -19.32 -13.68 -27.25
C VAL A 59 -20.35 -14.30 -28.16
N ILE A 60 -21.42 -13.56 -28.45
CA ILE A 60 -22.47 -13.99 -29.39
C ILE A 60 -21.95 -13.71 -30.82
N THR A 61 -21.80 -14.76 -31.60
CA THR A 61 -21.35 -14.71 -33.00
C THR A 61 -22.37 -15.31 -33.94
N ASP A 62 -22.24 -15.11 -35.24
CA ASP A 62 -23.10 -15.76 -36.26
C ASP A 62 -23.05 -17.31 -36.18
N ASN A 63 -21.99 -17.86 -35.57
CA ASN A 63 -21.76 -19.29 -35.41
C ASN A 63 -22.01 -19.80 -33.99
N GLY A 64 -22.80 -19.08 -33.18
CA GLY A 64 -23.09 -19.38 -31.77
C GLY A 64 -22.18 -18.74 -30.77
N LEU A 65 -22.20 -19.21 -29.53
CA LEU A 65 -21.44 -18.66 -28.42
C LEU A 65 -19.97 -19.12 -28.47
N LYS A 66 -19.05 -18.20 -28.22
CA LYS A 66 -17.60 -18.43 -28.19
C LYS A 66 -16.97 -17.74 -26.98
N SER A 67 -15.92 -18.34 -26.42
CA SER A 67 -15.15 -17.80 -25.30
C SER A 67 -13.64 -17.77 -25.63
N PRO A 68 -13.17 -16.88 -26.50
CA PRO A 68 -11.80 -16.90 -27.07
C PRO A 68 -10.68 -17.02 -26.04
N CYS A 69 -10.69 -16.19 -24.99
CA CYS A 69 -9.67 -16.26 -23.94
C CYS A 69 -9.71 -17.60 -23.18
N LYS A 70 -10.91 -18.08 -22.86
CA LYS A 70 -11.08 -19.36 -22.15
C LYS A 70 -10.62 -20.53 -23.04
N ASP A 71 -11.00 -20.50 -24.32
CA ASP A 71 -10.63 -21.53 -25.32
C ASP A 71 -9.12 -21.53 -25.57
N GLY A 72 -8.45 -20.35 -25.53
CA GLY A 72 -7.00 -20.17 -25.60
C GLY A 72 -6.25 -20.54 -24.31
N GLY A 73 -6.95 -21.00 -23.27
CA GLY A 73 -6.34 -21.47 -22.02
C GLY A 73 -5.98 -20.36 -21.01
N VAL A 74 -6.52 -19.17 -21.16
CA VAL A 74 -6.47 -18.12 -20.13
C VAL A 74 -7.33 -18.52 -18.93
N LEU A 75 -6.91 -18.21 -17.72
CA LEU A 75 -7.63 -18.53 -16.48
C LEU A 75 -7.93 -17.25 -15.67
N VAL A 76 -8.96 -17.32 -14.83
CA VAL A 76 -9.22 -16.26 -13.84
C VAL A 76 -8.01 -16.14 -12.89
N GLY A 77 -7.57 -14.91 -12.65
CA GLY A 77 -6.38 -14.56 -11.89
C GLY A 77 -5.09 -14.47 -12.72
N ASP A 78 -5.13 -14.76 -14.04
CA ASP A 78 -4.04 -14.41 -14.93
C ASP A 78 -3.97 -12.90 -15.09
N VAL A 79 -2.76 -12.37 -15.25
CA VAL A 79 -2.53 -10.95 -15.60
C VAL A 79 -1.97 -10.88 -17.00
N ILE A 80 -2.69 -10.22 -17.91
CA ILE A 80 -2.28 -10.05 -19.31
C ILE A 80 -1.29 -8.89 -19.36
N TYR A 81 -0.07 -9.12 -19.87
CA TYR A 81 0.97 -8.11 -20.05
C TYR A 81 1.19 -7.69 -21.48
N ASN A 82 0.98 -8.59 -22.42
CA ASN A 82 1.08 -8.29 -23.86
C ASN A 82 0.05 -9.06 -24.66
N MET A 83 -0.39 -8.47 -25.76
CA MET A 83 -1.17 -9.13 -26.81
C MET A 83 -0.46 -8.85 -28.15
N GLY A 84 0.24 -9.86 -28.68
CA GLY A 84 1.20 -9.66 -29.76
C GLY A 84 2.28 -8.67 -29.32
N ASP A 85 2.51 -7.64 -30.17
CA ASP A 85 3.49 -6.58 -29.89
C ASP A 85 2.94 -5.46 -28.98
N CYS A 86 1.64 -5.49 -28.62
CA CYS A 86 1.03 -4.46 -27.79
C CYS A 86 1.27 -4.75 -26.30
N GLU A 87 1.90 -3.83 -25.59
CA GLU A 87 1.96 -3.85 -24.13
C GLU A 87 0.57 -3.52 -23.56
N ILE A 88 0.14 -4.26 -22.55
CA ILE A 88 -1.17 -4.11 -21.92
C ILE A 88 -0.95 -3.62 -20.47
N ASN A 89 -1.41 -2.42 -20.21
CA ASN A 89 -1.44 -1.81 -18.87
C ASN A 89 -2.86 -1.38 -18.48
N SER A 90 -3.80 -1.40 -19.44
CA SER A 90 -5.18 -0.98 -19.22
C SER A 90 -6.17 -1.79 -20.10
N ALA A 91 -7.44 -1.70 -19.75
CA ALA A 91 -8.53 -2.22 -20.59
C ALA A 91 -8.56 -1.51 -21.96
N GLN A 92 -8.18 -0.25 -22.00
CA GLN A 92 -8.07 0.50 -23.26
C GLN A 92 -6.98 -0.06 -24.16
N ASP A 93 -5.86 -0.54 -23.61
CA ASP A 93 -4.79 -1.15 -24.42
C ASP A 93 -5.28 -2.46 -25.04
N VAL A 94 -6.07 -3.25 -24.32
CA VAL A 94 -6.73 -4.45 -24.87
C VAL A 94 -7.67 -4.08 -26.02
N ALA A 95 -8.49 -3.04 -25.84
CA ALA A 95 -9.36 -2.55 -26.90
C ALA A 95 -8.56 -2.07 -28.13
N ASN A 96 -7.47 -1.35 -27.92
CA ASN A 96 -6.58 -0.88 -28.98
C ASN A 96 -5.91 -2.05 -29.72
N ALA A 97 -5.46 -3.08 -29.00
CA ALA A 97 -4.89 -4.27 -29.60
C ALA A 97 -5.90 -5.00 -30.50
N LEU A 98 -7.17 -5.10 -30.04
CA LEU A 98 -8.25 -5.69 -30.83
C LEU A 98 -8.65 -4.86 -32.05
N ASN A 99 -8.65 -3.52 -31.93
CA ASN A 99 -8.94 -2.63 -33.05
C ASN A 99 -7.89 -2.75 -34.17
N ASN A 100 -6.64 -3.06 -33.81
CA ASN A 100 -5.53 -3.27 -34.77
C ASN A 100 -5.40 -4.73 -35.25
N TYR A 101 -6.18 -5.64 -34.68
CA TYR A 101 -6.14 -7.06 -35.03
C TYR A 101 -6.73 -7.30 -36.42
N LYS A 102 -6.05 -8.14 -37.20
CA LYS A 102 -6.49 -8.46 -38.57
C LYS A 102 -6.99 -9.91 -38.68
N SER A 103 -6.18 -10.85 -38.28
CA SER A 103 -6.54 -12.29 -38.36
C SER A 103 -5.48 -13.15 -37.68
N GLY A 104 -5.81 -14.38 -37.36
CA GLY A 104 -4.90 -15.39 -36.84
C GLY A 104 -4.91 -15.49 -35.32
N GLU A 105 -3.86 -16.02 -34.75
CA GLU A 105 -3.67 -16.15 -33.32
C GLU A 105 -2.92 -14.93 -32.79
N ILE A 106 -3.32 -14.44 -31.60
CA ILE A 106 -2.58 -13.45 -30.85
C ILE A 106 -1.81 -14.15 -29.76
N VAL A 107 -0.49 -14.20 -29.87
CA VAL A 107 0.37 -14.66 -28.79
C VAL A 107 0.22 -13.70 -27.60
N THR A 108 -0.41 -14.16 -26.55
CA THR A 108 -0.74 -13.38 -25.37
C THR A 108 0.19 -13.76 -24.21
N LYS A 109 0.97 -12.81 -23.74
CA LYS A 109 1.88 -12.98 -22.60
C LYS A 109 1.11 -12.73 -21.31
N ILE A 110 1.01 -13.76 -20.48
CA ILE A 110 0.31 -13.70 -19.21
C ILE A 110 1.26 -14.02 -18.05
N SER A 111 0.91 -13.53 -16.85
CA SER A 111 1.46 -14.06 -15.60
C SER A 111 0.41 -14.92 -14.91
N ARG A 112 0.71 -16.19 -14.71
CA ARG A 112 -0.10 -17.15 -13.94
C ARG A 112 0.62 -17.54 -12.67
N LYS A 113 0.11 -17.14 -11.52
CA LYS A 113 0.74 -17.40 -10.20
C LYS A 113 2.21 -16.95 -10.12
N GLY A 114 2.61 -15.91 -10.88
CA GLY A 114 3.97 -15.35 -10.94
C GLY A 114 4.85 -15.91 -12.04
N GLU A 115 4.44 -16.98 -12.69
CA GLU A 115 5.15 -17.52 -13.85
C GLU A 115 4.65 -16.86 -15.12
N ILE A 116 5.57 -16.46 -15.97
CA ILE A 116 5.25 -15.94 -17.31
C ILE A 116 4.92 -17.10 -18.23
N LYS A 117 3.79 -17.00 -18.92
CA LYS A 117 3.34 -17.98 -19.92
C LYS A 117 2.92 -17.26 -21.20
N LEU A 118 3.02 -17.96 -22.31
CA LEU A 118 2.47 -17.53 -23.59
C LEU A 118 1.27 -18.44 -23.88
N VAL A 119 0.17 -17.82 -24.26
CA VAL A 119 -1.06 -18.50 -24.67
C VAL A 119 -1.54 -17.89 -25.98
N ASP A 120 -2.09 -18.70 -26.86
CA ASP A 120 -2.59 -18.26 -28.15
C ASP A 120 -4.10 -18.02 -28.06
N VAL A 121 -4.53 -16.81 -28.36
CA VAL A 121 -5.94 -16.40 -28.32
C VAL A 121 -6.37 -15.96 -29.72
N ILE A 122 -7.50 -16.51 -30.19
CA ILE A 122 -8.11 -16.14 -31.48
C ILE A 122 -9.35 -15.28 -31.20
N PRO A 123 -9.27 -13.95 -31.33
CA PRO A 123 -10.44 -13.09 -31.18
C PRO A 123 -11.53 -13.42 -32.17
N VAL A 124 -12.80 -13.31 -31.75
CA VAL A 124 -13.96 -13.56 -32.63
C VAL A 124 -14.76 -12.29 -32.80
N LYS A 125 -15.42 -12.15 -33.95
CA LYS A 125 -16.35 -11.04 -34.20
C LYS A 125 -17.69 -11.32 -33.50
N ASP A 126 -18.19 -10.31 -32.81
CA ASP A 126 -19.55 -10.30 -32.33
C ASP A 126 -20.54 -9.96 -33.49
N LEU A 127 -21.84 -9.91 -33.18
CA LEU A 127 -22.87 -9.59 -34.17
C LEU A 127 -22.76 -8.14 -34.73
N THR A 128 -22.00 -7.27 -34.09
CA THR A 128 -21.72 -5.90 -34.55
C THR A 128 -20.50 -5.83 -35.46
N GLY A 129 -19.76 -6.94 -35.60
CA GLY A 129 -18.53 -7.04 -36.39
C GLY A 129 -17.27 -6.64 -35.63
N GLU A 130 -17.35 -6.34 -34.32
CA GLU A 130 -16.23 -5.99 -33.48
C GLU A 130 -15.54 -7.26 -32.93
N TYR A 131 -14.21 -7.24 -32.88
CA TYR A 131 -13.45 -8.31 -32.26
C TYR A 131 -13.54 -8.30 -30.74
N LYS A 132 -13.81 -9.46 -30.14
CA LYS A 132 -13.97 -9.66 -28.70
C LYS A 132 -13.17 -10.86 -28.23
N LEU A 133 -12.81 -10.83 -26.95
CA LEU A 133 -12.05 -11.89 -26.26
C LEU A 133 -12.92 -12.75 -25.34
N GLY A 134 -14.12 -12.33 -24.99
CA GLY A 134 -14.98 -13.04 -24.05
C GLY A 134 -14.42 -13.05 -22.62
N VAL A 135 -13.85 -11.96 -22.15
CA VAL A 135 -13.16 -11.85 -20.87
C VAL A 135 -13.56 -10.56 -20.13
N TYR A 136 -13.72 -10.66 -18.82
CA TYR A 136 -13.74 -9.51 -17.93
C TYR A 136 -12.35 -9.29 -17.38
N ILE A 137 -11.84 -8.07 -17.54
CA ILE A 137 -10.53 -7.66 -17.05
C ILE A 137 -10.66 -6.50 -16.08
N ARG A 138 -9.66 -6.37 -15.21
CA ARG A 138 -9.51 -5.27 -14.26
C ARG A 138 -8.07 -4.77 -14.33
N ASP A 139 -7.90 -3.48 -14.47
CA ASP A 139 -6.62 -2.77 -14.60
C ASP A 139 -6.44 -1.69 -13.54
N ASP A 140 -7.50 -1.43 -12.76
CA ASP A 140 -7.47 -0.49 -11.64
C ASP A 140 -8.04 -1.09 -10.36
N LEU A 141 -7.67 -0.51 -9.25
CA LEU A 141 -8.16 -0.84 -7.92
C LEU A 141 -8.56 0.44 -7.22
N THR A 142 -9.77 0.47 -6.73
CA THR A 142 -10.28 1.59 -5.94
C THR A 142 -10.54 1.13 -4.51
N GLY A 143 -10.12 1.93 -3.54
CA GLY A 143 -10.30 1.61 -2.12
C GLY A 143 -10.12 2.81 -1.21
N LEU A 144 -10.36 2.56 0.08
CA LEU A 144 -10.12 3.50 1.16
C LEU A 144 -8.98 3.00 2.04
N GLY A 145 -8.22 3.92 2.58
CA GLY A 145 -7.20 3.63 3.56
C GLY A 145 -6.85 4.83 4.41
N THR A 146 -6.28 4.58 5.58
CA THR A 146 -5.88 5.63 6.49
C THR A 146 -4.40 5.97 6.29
N VAL A 147 -4.08 7.25 6.26
CA VAL A 147 -2.68 7.73 6.24
C VAL A 147 -2.08 7.57 7.63
N THR A 148 -0.87 7.01 7.68
CA THR A 148 -0.12 6.85 8.94
C THR A 148 0.64 8.11 9.30
N PHE A 149 1.38 8.65 8.34
CA PHE A 149 2.12 9.90 8.52
C PHE A 149 2.34 10.60 7.18
N TYR A 150 2.60 11.90 7.27
CA TYR A 150 3.12 12.72 6.19
C TYR A 150 4.55 13.18 6.51
N LYS A 151 5.28 13.54 5.47
CA LYS A 151 6.55 14.30 5.56
C LYS A 151 6.30 15.74 5.11
N GLU A 152 7.24 16.61 5.40
CA GLU A 152 7.19 18.03 5.06
C GLU A 152 6.98 18.29 3.55
N ASP A 153 7.51 17.42 2.71
CA ASP A 153 7.35 17.50 1.25
C ASP A 153 6.01 16.99 0.71
N GLY A 154 5.07 16.62 1.60
CA GLY A 154 3.78 16.02 1.28
C GLY A 154 3.82 14.51 0.97
N SER A 155 4.98 13.88 1.02
CA SER A 155 5.07 12.42 0.92
C SER A 155 4.37 11.77 2.10
N PHE A 156 3.66 10.66 1.85
CA PHE A 156 2.93 9.95 2.89
C PHE A 156 3.13 8.43 2.84
N ALA A 157 2.87 7.79 3.96
CA ALA A 157 2.72 6.34 4.08
C ALA A 157 1.35 5.98 4.65
N SER A 158 0.74 4.91 4.15
CA SER A 158 -0.58 4.45 4.56
C SER A 158 -0.70 2.92 4.59
N LEU A 159 -1.82 2.41 5.09
CA LEU A 159 -2.23 1.00 5.15
C LEU A 159 -1.39 0.10 6.08
N GLY A 160 -0.06 0.22 6.12
CA GLY A 160 0.80 -0.68 6.89
C GLY A 160 0.88 -2.12 6.35
N HIS A 161 0.29 -2.39 5.19
CA HIS A 161 0.30 -3.67 4.49
C HIS A 161 0.19 -3.46 2.98
N PRO A 162 0.55 -4.47 2.15
CA PRO A 162 0.44 -4.35 0.71
C PRO A 162 -1.01 -4.27 0.23
N VAL A 163 -1.22 -3.61 -0.91
CA VAL A 163 -2.37 -3.86 -1.76
C VAL A 163 -2.05 -5.09 -2.60
N SER A 164 -2.84 -6.15 -2.42
CA SER A 164 -2.58 -7.45 -3.00
C SER A 164 -3.85 -8.09 -3.55
N ASN A 165 -3.70 -9.03 -4.50
CA ASN A 165 -4.80 -9.80 -5.03
C ASN A 165 -5.30 -10.87 -4.02
N GLN A 166 -6.37 -11.60 -4.39
CA GLN A 166 -6.97 -12.64 -3.56
C GLN A 166 -5.98 -13.78 -3.21
N LEU A 167 -4.91 -13.96 -3.97
CA LEU A 167 -3.85 -14.94 -3.72
C LEU A 167 -2.73 -14.36 -2.82
N GLY A 168 -2.89 -13.14 -2.29
CA GLY A 168 -1.90 -12.46 -1.44
C GLY A 168 -0.68 -11.93 -2.20
N ARG A 169 -0.73 -11.86 -3.55
CA ARG A 169 0.36 -11.32 -4.33
C ARG A 169 0.26 -9.81 -4.41
N LEU A 170 1.37 -9.14 -4.14
CA LEU A 170 1.52 -7.70 -4.29
C LEU A 170 1.20 -7.29 -5.74
N TYR A 171 0.37 -6.26 -5.90
CA TYR A 171 0.20 -5.63 -7.21
C TYR A 171 1.39 -4.74 -7.54
N ASP A 172 1.90 -4.90 -8.76
CA ASP A 172 2.86 -3.95 -9.35
C ASP A 172 2.09 -2.70 -9.76
N VAL A 173 2.34 -1.61 -9.06
CA VAL A 173 1.69 -0.32 -9.27
C VAL A 173 2.49 0.51 -10.26
N VAL A 174 1.85 0.97 -11.32
CA VAL A 174 2.43 1.89 -12.32
C VAL A 174 2.07 3.35 -12.04
N GLY A 175 1.14 3.59 -11.11
CA GLY A 175 0.68 4.90 -10.68
C GLY A 175 -0.65 4.81 -9.96
N GLY A 176 -1.24 5.95 -9.69
CA GLY A 176 -2.57 6.03 -9.08
C GLY A 176 -2.84 7.43 -8.57
N GLU A 177 -4.09 7.69 -8.28
CA GLU A 177 -4.56 8.97 -7.80
C GLU A 177 -5.06 8.86 -6.36
N VAL A 178 -4.94 9.96 -5.64
CA VAL A 178 -5.39 10.10 -4.26
C VAL A 178 -6.51 11.12 -4.20
N TYR A 179 -7.58 10.80 -3.48
CA TYR A 179 -8.75 11.65 -3.34
C TYR A 179 -9.06 11.88 -1.86
N ASN A 180 -9.54 13.06 -1.54
CA ASN A 180 -10.19 13.26 -0.24
C ASN A 180 -11.41 12.34 -0.13
N SER A 181 -11.65 11.83 1.06
CA SER A 181 -12.76 10.91 1.30
C SER A 181 -13.46 11.21 2.60
N THR A 182 -14.74 10.87 2.67
CA THR A 182 -15.53 10.95 3.87
C THR A 182 -16.13 9.59 4.20
N ILE A 183 -16.17 9.23 5.47
CA ILE A 183 -16.86 8.03 5.93
C ILE A 183 -18.34 8.33 6.09
N ILE A 184 -19.17 7.57 5.40
CA ILE A 184 -20.63 7.71 5.37
C ILE A 184 -21.37 6.57 6.08
N GLY A 185 -20.64 5.56 6.55
CA GLY A 185 -21.24 4.45 7.28
C GLY A 185 -20.24 3.36 7.64
N VAL A 186 -20.74 2.42 8.44
CA VAL A 186 -20.00 1.29 8.97
C VAL A 186 -20.76 -0.01 8.74
N ILE A 187 -20.11 -1.01 8.20
CA ILE A 187 -20.58 -2.39 8.26
C ILE A 187 -19.82 -3.09 9.38
N LYS A 188 -20.54 -3.45 10.45
CA LYS A 188 -19.95 -4.13 11.60
C LYS A 188 -19.49 -5.55 11.23
N PRO A 189 -18.45 -6.07 11.89
CA PRO A 189 -17.97 -7.42 11.65
C PRO A 189 -19.01 -8.47 12.08
N THR A 190 -18.96 -9.62 11.43
CA THR A 190 -19.70 -10.83 11.81
C THR A 190 -18.71 -11.95 12.13
N LYS A 191 -19.20 -13.10 12.64
CA LYS A 191 -18.32 -14.24 13.02
C LYS A 191 -17.40 -14.76 11.90
N SER A 192 -17.77 -14.52 10.62
CA SER A 192 -17.02 -15.05 9.46
C SER A 192 -16.49 -13.97 8.53
N LYS A 193 -16.80 -12.69 8.79
CA LYS A 193 -16.44 -11.59 7.88
C LYS A 193 -16.02 -10.36 8.67
N ALA A 194 -14.85 -9.82 8.33
CA ALA A 194 -14.41 -8.52 8.84
C ALA A 194 -15.43 -7.44 8.45
N GLY A 195 -15.60 -6.45 9.32
CA GLY A 195 -16.38 -5.26 8.99
C GLY A 195 -15.60 -4.30 8.10
N GLU A 196 -16.28 -3.28 7.60
CA GLU A 196 -15.68 -2.28 6.70
C GLU A 196 -16.22 -0.87 6.98
N LEU A 197 -15.37 0.13 6.80
CA LEU A 197 -15.78 1.53 6.68
C LEU A 197 -16.32 1.74 5.26
N ARG A 198 -17.48 2.37 5.16
CA ARG A 198 -18.01 2.82 3.88
C ARG A 198 -17.78 4.31 3.73
N GLY A 199 -17.12 4.68 2.66
CA GLY A 199 -16.86 6.07 2.35
C GLY A 199 -17.11 6.38 0.88
N MET A 200 -17.00 7.64 0.57
CA MET A 200 -17.08 8.16 -0.78
C MET A 200 -15.98 9.20 -1.00
N PHE A 201 -15.55 9.35 -2.23
CA PHE A 201 -14.64 10.43 -2.61
C PHE A 201 -15.33 11.78 -2.52
N VAL A 202 -14.59 12.78 -2.09
CA VAL A 202 -15.08 14.16 -1.98
C VAL A 202 -14.45 14.99 -3.10
N GLY A 203 -15.30 15.48 -3.99
CA GLY A 203 -14.87 16.21 -5.19
C GLY A 203 -14.38 15.28 -6.31
N GLU A 204 -14.11 15.87 -7.46
CA GLU A 204 -13.68 15.16 -8.69
C GLU A 204 -12.18 15.21 -8.91
N LYS A 205 -11.46 16.13 -8.23
CA LYS A 205 -10.03 16.31 -8.42
C LYS A 205 -9.23 15.42 -7.48
N SER A 206 -8.20 14.78 -8.02
CA SER A 206 -7.21 14.13 -7.19
C SER A 206 -6.39 15.19 -6.43
N VAL A 207 -6.05 14.85 -5.18
CA VAL A 207 -5.25 15.69 -4.29
C VAL A 207 -3.80 15.22 -4.21
N GLY A 208 -3.48 14.12 -4.87
CA GLY A 208 -2.13 13.55 -4.85
C GLY A 208 -2.01 12.30 -5.72
N LYS A 209 -0.83 11.70 -5.69
CA LYS A 209 -0.50 10.51 -6.48
C LYS A 209 0.05 9.39 -5.64
N ILE A 210 -0.28 8.16 -6.02
CA ILE A 210 0.37 6.96 -5.51
C ILE A 210 1.68 6.77 -6.26
N THR A 211 2.76 6.50 -5.51
CA THR A 211 4.09 6.31 -6.07
C THR A 211 4.60 4.89 -5.91
N LYS A 212 4.15 4.17 -4.87
CA LYS A 212 4.69 2.85 -4.56
C LYS A 212 3.74 2.02 -3.71
N ASN A 213 3.62 0.73 -4.05
CA ASN A 213 3.01 -0.31 -3.22
C ASN A 213 4.10 -1.26 -2.74
N THR A 214 4.19 -1.49 -1.45
CA THR A 214 5.23 -2.32 -0.82
C THR A 214 4.64 -3.33 0.13
N ASN A 215 5.44 -4.26 0.63
CA ASN A 215 5.00 -5.22 1.65
C ASN A 215 4.58 -4.55 2.98
N VAL A 216 4.96 -3.30 3.21
CA VAL A 216 4.74 -2.58 4.47
C VAL A 216 3.81 -1.37 4.32
N GLY A 217 3.24 -1.14 3.14
CA GLY A 217 2.26 -0.08 2.93
C GLY A 217 2.20 0.47 1.52
N LEU A 218 1.25 1.38 1.35
CA LEU A 218 1.04 2.18 0.15
C LEU A 218 1.63 3.57 0.39
N TYR A 219 2.40 4.08 -0.56
CA TYR A 219 3.10 5.36 -0.47
C TYR A 219 2.67 6.27 -1.61
N GLY A 220 2.67 7.55 -1.33
CA GLY A 220 2.29 8.56 -2.30
C GLY A 220 2.75 9.96 -1.89
N LYS A 221 2.24 10.94 -2.61
CA LYS A 221 2.51 12.35 -2.35
C LYS A 221 1.25 13.18 -2.55
N ILE A 222 0.92 14.04 -1.58
CA ILE A 222 -0.13 15.06 -1.69
C ILE A 222 0.46 16.27 -2.42
N SER A 223 -0.28 16.83 -3.36
CA SER A 223 0.19 17.91 -4.23
C SER A 223 0.34 19.25 -3.49
N ASP A 224 -0.66 19.59 -2.68
CA ASP A 224 -0.72 20.87 -1.96
C ASP A 224 -0.79 20.61 -0.44
N PHE A 225 0.23 19.88 0.08
CA PHE A 225 0.29 19.52 1.48
C PHE A 225 0.50 20.78 2.35
N ASN A 226 -0.40 20.99 3.31
CA ASN A 226 -0.32 22.07 4.27
C ASN A 226 0.06 21.51 5.64
N GLU A 227 1.33 21.67 6.01
CA GLU A 227 1.85 21.15 7.29
C GLU A 227 1.14 21.75 8.52
N SER A 228 0.59 22.96 8.41
CA SER A 228 -0.07 23.65 9.53
C SER A 228 -1.39 22.97 9.96
N GLU A 229 -1.96 22.14 9.11
CA GLU A 229 -3.18 21.37 9.38
C GLU A 229 -2.89 20.05 10.10
N HIS A 230 -1.62 19.67 10.23
CA HIS A 230 -1.21 18.40 10.81
C HIS A 230 -0.30 18.59 12.02
N LYS A 231 -0.46 17.70 13.00
CA LYS A 231 0.36 17.73 14.22
C LYS A 231 1.73 17.11 13.94
N LYS A 232 2.82 17.83 14.25
CA LYS A 232 4.17 17.27 14.29
C LYS A 232 4.24 16.14 15.31
N VAL A 233 4.91 15.04 14.97
CA VAL A 233 5.02 13.87 15.83
C VAL A 233 6.43 13.30 15.80
N GLU A 234 6.94 12.94 16.96
CA GLU A 234 8.19 12.19 17.10
C GLU A 234 7.93 10.69 16.92
N ILE A 235 8.92 9.99 16.44
CA ILE A 235 8.89 8.53 16.26
C ILE A 235 9.53 7.84 17.46
N SER A 236 8.96 6.71 17.84
CA SER A 236 9.51 5.85 18.90
C SER A 236 9.19 4.37 18.63
N LYS A 237 9.84 3.49 19.40
CA LYS A 237 9.52 2.06 19.39
C LYS A 237 8.30 1.78 20.27
N ALA A 238 7.37 0.97 19.75
CA ALA A 238 6.23 0.48 20.52
C ALA A 238 6.66 -0.43 21.68
N LYS A 239 5.95 -0.35 22.80
CA LYS A 239 6.10 -1.25 23.95
C LYS A 239 4.72 -1.76 24.39
N PRO A 240 4.61 -2.97 24.97
CA PRO A 240 3.34 -3.39 25.58
C PRO A 240 2.83 -2.36 26.58
N GLY A 241 1.50 -2.14 26.59
CA GLY A 241 0.81 -1.19 27.48
C GLY A 241 -0.16 -0.27 26.75
N LYS A 242 -0.66 0.74 27.46
CA LYS A 242 -1.65 1.70 26.96
C LYS A 242 -1.10 2.50 25.79
N ALA A 243 -1.94 2.70 24.79
CA ALA A 243 -1.66 3.50 23.59
C ALA A 243 -3.00 4.01 23.02
N GLN A 244 -2.93 4.76 21.94
CA GLN A 244 -4.12 5.23 21.22
C GLN A 244 -3.94 5.00 19.73
N ILE A 245 -5.02 4.80 19.00
CA ILE A 245 -5.05 4.95 17.56
C ILE A 245 -5.68 6.30 17.20
N TYR A 246 -5.21 6.91 16.13
CA TYR A 246 -5.78 8.14 15.58
C TYR A 246 -6.42 7.79 14.24
N SER A 247 -7.74 7.83 14.15
CA SER A 247 -8.47 7.23 13.04
C SER A 247 -9.76 7.98 12.74
N THR A 248 -10.11 8.06 11.46
CA THR A 248 -11.40 8.55 10.99
C THR A 248 -12.35 7.36 10.80
N VAL A 249 -13.41 7.29 11.59
CA VAL A 249 -14.43 6.23 11.49
C VAL A 249 -15.82 6.79 11.20
N ASP A 250 -15.94 8.12 11.16
CA ASP A 250 -17.15 8.85 10.81
C ASP A 250 -16.76 10.23 10.25
N GLY A 251 -17.40 10.65 9.15
CA GLY A 251 -17.09 11.91 8.47
C GLY A 251 -15.64 11.96 7.94
N MET A 252 -14.97 13.10 8.16
CA MET A 252 -13.61 13.37 7.64
C MET A 252 -12.58 13.62 8.74
N ILE A 253 -13.00 13.81 10.00
CA ILE A 253 -12.12 14.27 11.07
C ILE A 253 -11.67 13.08 11.92
N PRO A 254 -10.36 12.81 11.99
CA PRO A 254 -9.82 11.74 12.82
C PRO A 254 -9.95 12.06 14.31
N LYS A 255 -10.10 11.00 15.12
CA LYS A 255 -10.17 11.07 16.58
C LYS A 255 -9.22 10.07 17.21
N TYR A 256 -8.83 10.35 18.47
CA TYR A 256 -8.07 9.41 19.29
C TYR A 256 -9.02 8.39 19.91
N TYR A 257 -8.62 7.11 19.88
CA TYR A 257 -9.32 6.01 20.51
C TYR A 257 -8.34 5.17 21.32
N ASP A 258 -8.70 4.80 22.53
CA ASP A 258 -7.84 4.06 23.45
C ASP A 258 -7.68 2.61 23.01
N ILE A 259 -6.43 2.14 23.05
CA ILE A 259 -6.06 0.76 22.77
C ILE A 259 -5.01 0.28 23.79
N GLU A 260 -4.79 -1.02 23.80
CA GLU A 260 -3.64 -1.65 24.45
C GLU A 260 -2.74 -2.31 23.39
N ILE A 261 -1.45 -2.04 23.43
CA ILE A 261 -0.45 -2.84 22.75
C ILE A 261 -0.18 -4.07 23.62
N VAL A 262 -0.70 -5.22 23.20
CA VAL A 262 -0.63 -6.47 23.95
C VAL A 262 0.74 -7.13 23.81
N LYS A 263 1.32 -7.07 22.59
CA LYS A 263 2.60 -7.71 22.27
C LYS A 263 3.35 -6.93 21.19
N THR A 264 4.67 -6.93 21.30
CA THR A 264 5.59 -6.44 20.27
C THR A 264 6.59 -7.54 19.90
N ASP A 265 6.92 -7.67 18.63
CA ASP A 265 7.91 -8.62 18.12
C ASP A 265 8.78 -7.95 17.05
N TYR A 266 9.92 -7.44 17.44
CA TYR A 266 10.86 -6.74 16.56
C TYR A 266 11.80 -7.68 15.79
N PHE A 267 11.78 -8.98 16.08
CA PHE A 267 12.65 -9.96 15.43
C PHE A 267 11.99 -10.64 14.22
N THR A 268 10.67 -10.50 14.08
CA THR A 268 9.95 -11.03 12.92
C THR A 268 10.10 -10.15 11.69
N ASN A 269 10.17 -10.75 10.51
CA ASN A 269 10.09 -10.04 9.23
C ASN A 269 8.65 -9.69 8.82
N SER A 270 7.67 -10.16 9.59
CA SER A 270 6.25 -9.89 9.31
C SER A 270 5.90 -8.42 9.53
N ASN A 271 4.95 -7.91 8.73
CA ASN A 271 4.29 -6.63 8.95
C ASN A 271 3.19 -6.70 10.04
N LYS A 272 3.07 -7.82 10.75
CA LYS A 272 2.14 -8.07 11.87
C LYS A 272 2.92 -8.21 13.18
N ASN A 273 3.85 -7.30 13.42
CA ASN A 273 4.77 -7.40 14.54
C ASN A 273 4.29 -6.72 15.82
N LEU A 274 3.11 -6.10 15.78
CA LEU A 274 2.39 -5.63 16.96
C LEU A 274 1.06 -6.37 17.07
N VAL A 275 0.65 -6.70 18.29
CA VAL A 275 -0.72 -7.16 18.61
C VAL A 275 -1.38 -6.09 19.44
N ILE A 276 -2.55 -5.63 19.01
CA ILE A 276 -3.32 -4.57 19.66
C ILE A 276 -4.70 -5.05 20.05
N LYS A 277 -5.27 -4.41 21.07
CA LYS A 277 -6.65 -4.60 21.52
C LYS A 277 -7.31 -3.24 21.72
N ILE A 278 -8.50 -3.06 21.18
CA ILE A 278 -9.32 -1.87 21.43
C ILE A 278 -9.80 -1.93 22.88
N SER A 279 -9.64 -0.83 23.61
CA SER A 279 -10.15 -0.61 24.96
C SER A 279 -11.13 0.57 25.03
N ASP A 280 -11.37 1.24 23.90
CA ASP A 280 -12.26 2.37 23.75
C ASP A 280 -13.71 1.88 23.51
N ASP A 281 -14.61 2.17 24.45
CA ASP A 281 -16.00 1.73 24.39
C ASP A 281 -16.78 2.45 23.26
N ASP A 282 -16.49 3.72 22.99
CA ASP A 282 -17.15 4.47 21.93
C ASP A 282 -16.78 3.93 20.55
N LEU A 283 -15.49 3.63 20.32
CA LEU A 283 -15.05 2.98 19.09
C LEU A 283 -15.74 1.62 18.93
N LEU A 284 -15.75 0.78 19.97
CA LEU A 284 -16.40 -0.53 19.90
C LEU A 284 -17.91 -0.41 19.64
N LYS A 285 -18.57 0.58 20.23
CA LYS A 285 -19.98 0.83 19.99
C LYS A 285 -20.27 1.23 18.55
N ILE A 286 -19.43 2.08 17.94
CA ILE A 286 -19.56 2.56 16.56
C ILE A 286 -19.23 1.43 15.58
N THR A 287 -18.06 0.84 15.70
CA THR A 287 -17.47 -0.05 14.70
C THR A 287 -17.67 -1.54 14.99
N GLY A 288 -17.83 -1.92 16.24
CA GLY A 288 -17.82 -3.32 16.67
C GLY A 288 -16.43 -3.97 16.68
N GLY A 289 -15.38 -3.20 16.36
CA GLY A 289 -14.00 -3.68 16.30
C GLY A 289 -13.15 -2.93 15.25
N ILE A 290 -11.99 -3.48 14.94
CA ILE A 290 -11.13 -2.99 13.84
C ILE A 290 -11.78 -3.35 12.51
N LEU A 291 -11.88 -2.38 11.61
CA LEU A 291 -12.55 -2.51 10.32
C LEU A 291 -11.57 -2.37 9.15
N GLN A 292 -11.92 -2.92 8.00
CA GLN A 292 -11.30 -2.55 6.72
C GLN A 292 -11.50 -1.05 6.49
N GLY A 293 -10.46 -0.36 6.04
CA GLY A 293 -10.38 1.09 5.96
C GLY A 293 -9.66 1.75 7.14
N MET A 294 -9.62 1.11 8.33
CA MET A 294 -8.80 1.58 9.46
C MET A 294 -7.32 1.19 9.33
N SER A 295 -6.96 0.36 8.36
CA SER A 295 -5.56 0.02 8.05
C SER A 295 -4.77 1.29 7.73
N GLY A 296 -3.63 1.46 8.38
CA GLY A 296 -2.81 2.67 8.34
C GLY A 296 -3.07 3.64 9.49
N SER A 297 -4.14 3.48 10.29
CA SER A 297 -4.38 4.37 11.45
C SER A 297 -3.15 4.42 12.35
N PRO A 298 -2.58 5.62 12.60
CA PRO A 298 -1.41 5.79 13.46
C PRO A 298 -1.63 5.24 14.85
N ILE A 299 -0.64 4.52 15.38
CA ILE A 299 -0.60 4.09 16.78
C ILE A 299 0.30 5.05 17.54
N ILE A 300 -0.26 5.71 18.55
CA ILE A 300 0.39 6.72 19.37
C ILE A 300 0.58 6.18 20.78
N GLN A 301 1.79 6.23 21.28
CA GLN A 301 2.14 5.86 22.65
C GLN A 301 3.00 6.94 23.28
N ASN A 302 2.58 7.48 24.41
CA ASN A 302 3.26 8.59 25.12
C ASN A 302 3.49 9.82 24.20
N GLY A 303 2.52 10.13 23.34
CA GLY A 303 2.57 11.27 22.42
C GLY A 303 3.45 11.06 21.18
N LYS A 304 4.04 9.87 20.99
CA LYS A 304 4.94 9.53 19.87
C LYS A 304 4.30 8.50 18.93
N LEU A 305 4.57 8.61 17.64
CA LEU A 305 4.14 7.65 16.63
C LEU A 305 5.01 6.38 16.75
N VAL A 306 4.36 5.25 17.01
CA VAL A 306 5.05 3.97 17.25
C VAL A 306 4.71 2.89 16.21
N GLY A 307 3.67 3.09 15.42
CA GLY A 307 3.23 2.11 14.42
C GLY A 307 1.94 2.49 13.74
N ALA A 308 1.36 1.53 13.03
CA ALA A 308 0.07 1.65 12.37
C ALA A 308 -0.76 0.37 12.52
N VAL A 309 -2.08 0.52 12.52
CA VAL A 309 -3.02 -0.61 12.46
C VAL A 309 -2.92 -1.28 11.09
N THR A 310 -2.98 -2.62 11.04
CA THR A 310 -2.91 -3.34 9.76
C THR A 310 -4.07 -4.28 9.51
N HIS A 311 -4.29 -5.26 10.36
CA HIS A 311 -5.29 -6.32 10.15
C HIS A 311 -6.10 -6.57 11.41
N VAL A 312 -7.35 -6.99 11.24
CA VAL A 312 -8.23 -7.45 12.30
C VAL A 312 -8.11 -8.96 12.50
N PHE A 313 -8.37 -9.46 13.71
CA PHE A 313 -8.57 -10.88 13.96
C PHE A 313 -9.98 -11.28 13.53
N ILE A 314 -10.09 -12.29 12.68
CA ILE A 314 -11.39 -12.73 12.11
C ILE A 314 -12.38 -13.14 13.20
N ASN A 315 -11.89 -13.79 14.26
CA ASN A 315 -12.74 -14.33 15.35
C ASN A 315 -12.92 -13.38 16.53
N ASP A 316 -12.20 -12.25 16.55
CA ASP A 316 -12.26 -11.26 17.63
C ASP A 316 -11.96 -9.87 17.06
N GLY A 317 -12.99 -9.17 16.62
CA GLY A 317 -12.87 -7.82 16.02
C GLY A 317 -12.27 -6.77 16.96
N SER A 318 -12.31 -7.00 18.29
CA SER A 318 -11.69 -6.09 19.26
C SER A 318 -10.15 -6.15 19.24
N ARG A 319 -9.58 -7.16 18.59
CA ARG A 319 -8.12 -7.38 18.50
C ARG A 319 -7.65 -7.35 17.06
N GLY A 320 -6.39 -7.01 16.88
CA GLY A 320 -5.77 -7.00 15.56
C GLY A 320 -4.26 -6.91 15.62
N TYR A 321 -3.71 -6.78 14.43
CA TYR A 321 -2.28 -6.57 14.23
C TYR A 321 -1.99 -5.11 13.91
N GLY A 322 -0.79 -4.70 14.25
CA GLY A 322 -0.16 -3.49 13.76
C GLY A 322 1.24 -3.77 13.24
N ILE A 323 1.77 -2.80 12.54
CA ILE A 323 3.16 -2.73 12.11
C ILE A 323 3.89 -1.65 12.89
N SER A 324 5.12 -1.92 13.33
CA SER A 324 5.93 -0.91 13.97
C SER A 324 6.41 0.13 12.95
N ILE A 325 6.52 1.38 13.39
CA ILE A 325 6.79 2.52 12.50
C ILE A 325 8.13 2.39 11.77
N ASP A 326 9.16 1.86 12.42
CA ASP A 326 10.49 1.65 11.84
C ASP A 326 10.45 0.84 10.53
N LYS A 327 9.52 -0.11 10.39
CA LYS A 327 9.33 -0.87 9.16
C LYS A 327 8.71 -0.06 8.02
N MET A 328 7.93 0.97 8.32
CA MET A 328 7.28 1.84 7.32
C MET A 328 8.18 2.98 6.85
N LEU A 329 9.29 3.25 7.55
CA LEU A 329 10.22 4.33 7.22
C LEU A 329 11.29 3.93 6.20
N ASN A 330 11.50 2.61 5.98
CA ASN A 330 12.54 2.03 5.14
C ASN A 330 12.08 1.83 3.69
#